data_ced14d6af4218eb4afca71ee3499e4d2
#
_entry.id   ced14d6af4218eb4afca71ee3499e4d2
#
_cell.length_a   1.000
_cell.length_b   1.000
_cell.length_c   1.000
_cell.angle_alpha   90.00
_cell.angle_beta   90.00
_cell.angle_gamma   90.00
#
_symmetry.space_group_name_H-M   'P 1'
#
loop_
_entity.id
_entity.type
_entity.pdbx_description
1 polymer ?
#
loop_
_entity_poly.entity_id
_entity_poly.type
_entity_poly.pdbx_seq_one_letter_code
_entity_poly.pdbx_strand_id
1 'polypeptide(L)'
;FITDAYTPGMVDAFSLYIIVGGVFFALAIVAAWRLNRRGRRVDAMLLAAVLATVGGSVAASGYEVLSPSTSSKQLVQDFLAADPEYTKADPFYSVGIFEQTLQPYLGRTTILVEYLDELGLGAAAEPGKVRFNYADFAEEWQSLERGYAITDFDQLARLELHGLDYHVVAADLRRVIISRHARP
;
A
#
# COMPACT_ATOMS: atom_id res chain seq x y z
N PHE A 1 -11.53 -0.98 -12.62
CA PHE A 1 -10.91 -0.40 -11.41
C PHE A 1 -10.11 -1.41 -10.55
N ILE A 2 -9.78 -2.59 -11.04
CA ILE A 2 -8.99 -3.62 -10.33
C ILE A 2 -7.93 -4.17 -11.30
N THR A 3 -7.37 -3.37 -12.17
CA THR A 3 -6.82 -3.99 -13.36
C THR A 3 -5.30 -4.16 -13.33
N ASP A 4 -4.54 -3.27 -12.72
CA ASP A 4 -3.07 -3.33 -12.85
C ASP A 4 -2.33 -3.52 -11.52
N ALA A 5 -3.03 -3.34 -10.38
CA ALA A 5 -2.45 -3.47 -9.05
C ALA A 5 -2.43 -4.91 -8.51
N TYR A 6 -3.13 -5.86 -9.15
CA TYR A 6 -3.26 -7.24 -8.66
C TYR A 6 -2.95 -8.25 -9.76
N THR A 7 -2.10 -9.21 -9.46
CA THR A 7 -1.87 -10.32 -10.37
C THR A 7 -3.07 -11.29 -10.37
N PRO A 8 -3.36 -11.99 -11.47
CA PRO A 8 -4.42 -13.01 -11.49
C PRO A 8 -4.30 -14.03 -10.36
N GLY A 9 -3.08 -14.46 -10.03
CA GLY A 9 -2.84 -15.39 -8.93
C GLY A 9 -3.21 -14.84 -7.54
N MET A 10 -3.07 -13.53 -7.31
CA MET A 10 -3.51 -12.89 -6.05
C MET A 10 -5.04 -12.88 -5.97
N VAL A 11 -5.73 -12.59 -7.08
CA VAL A 11 -7.19 -12.59 -7.14
C VAL A 11 -7.74 -14.00 -6.91
N ASP A 12 -7.13 -15.01 -7.55
CA ASP A 12 -7.53 -16.41 -7.38
C ASP A 12 -7.31 -16.88 -5.93
N ALA A 13 -6.17 -16.57 -5.34
CA ALA A 13 -5.87 -16.92 -3.95
C ALA A 13 -6.84 -16.21 -2.99
N PHE A 14 -7.12 -14.92 -3.18
CA PHE A 14 -8.09 -14.17 -2.37
C PHE A 14 -9.50 -14.75 -2.51
N SER A 15 -9.92 -15.12 -3.73
CA SER A 15 -11.24 -15.71 -3.98
C SER A 15 -11.49 -16.98 -3.21
N LEU A 16 -10.44 -17.80 -2.98
CA LEU A 16 -10.54 -19.01 -2.17
C LEU A 16 -10.95 -18.68 -0.72
N TYR A 17 -10.38 -17.64 -0.10
CA TYR A 17 -10.76 -17.22 1.24
C TYR A 17 -12.21 -16.74 1.30
N ILE A 18 -12.68 -16.01 0.28
CA ILE A 18 -14.07 -15.56 0.17
C ILE A 18 -15.02 -16.75 0.02
N ILE A 19 -14.67 -17.74 -0.81
CA ILE A 19 -15.47 -18.96 -1.00
C ILE A 19 -15.56 -19.75 0.31
N VAL A 20 -14.43 -19.99 0.98
CA VAL A 20 -14.40 -20.72 2.26
C VAL A 20 -15.21 -19.97 3.32
N GLY A 21 -15.02 -18.65 3.46
CA GLY A 21 -15.82 -17.81 4.35
C GLY A 21 -17.32 -17.92 4.04
N GLY A 22 -17.69 -17.86 2.76
CA GLY A 22 -19.07 -18.00 2.27
C GLY A 22 -19.69 -19.35 2.65
N VAL A 23 -18.92 -20.45 2.60
CA VAL A 23 -19.38 -21.78 3.05
C VAL A 23 -19.74 -21.76 4.54
N PHE A 24 -18.93 -21.12 5.40
CA PHE A 24 -19.26 -20.97 6.82
C PHE A 24 -20.58 -20.19 7.02
N PHE A 25 -20.81 -19.13 6.25
CA PHE A 25 -22.08 -18.39 6.31
C PHE A 25 -23.27 -19.26 5.85
N ALA A 26 -23.12 -20.02 4.77
CA ALA A 26 -24.17 -20.93 4.32
C ALA A 26 -24.48 -22.00 5.38
N LEU A 27 -23.45 -22.57 6.00
CA LEU A 27 -23.62 -23.53 7.10
C LEU A 27 -24.32 -22.89 8.31
N ALA A 28 -23.96 -21.64 8.65
CA ALA A 28 -24.61 -20.89 9.72
C ALA A 28 -26.10 -20.75 9.48
N ILE A 29 -26.50 -20.36 8.27
CA ILE A 29 -27.90 -20.20 7.89
C ILE A 29 -28.65 -21.52 8.00
N VAL A 30 -28.12 -22.61 7.41
CA VAL A 30 -28.76 -23.92 7.41
C VAL A 30 -28.87 -24.50 8.83
N ALA A 31 -27.82 -24.38 9.63
CA ALA A 31 -27.79 -24.88 11.01
C ALA A 31 -28.76 -24.09 11.91
N ALA A 32 -28.74 -22.76 11.81
CA ALA A 32 -29.65 -21.89 12.54
C ALA A 32 -31.12 -22.19 12.19
N TRP A 33 -31.45 -22.37 10.91
CA TRP A 33 -32.78 -22.72 10.44
C TRP A 33 -33.25 -24.08 11.01
N ARG A 34 -32.38 -25.14 10.97
CA ARG A 34 -32.69 -26.46 11.51
C ARG A 34 -32.90 -26.43 13.02
N LEU A 35 -32.06 -25.73 13.78
CA LEU A 35 -32.19 -25.61 15.23
C LEU A 35 -33.46 -24.81 15.61
N ASN A 36 -33.72 -23.72 14.93
CA ASN A 36 -34.95 -22.94 15.15
C ASN A 36 -36.22 -23.73 14.90
N ARG A 37 -36.25 -24.57 13.84
CA ARG A 37 -37.38 -25.49 13.60
C ARG A 37 -37.57 -26.53 14.69
N ARG A 38 -36.50 -26.86 15.44
CA ARG A 38 -36.55 -27.76 16.61
C ARG A 38 -36.88 -27.03 17.93
N GLY A 39 -37.22 -25.76 17.87
CA GLY A 39 -37.49 -24.92 19.04
C GLY A 39 -36.27 -24.45 19.82
N ARG A 40 -35.05 -24.80 19.36
CA ARG A 40 -33.76 -24.46 20.02
C ARG A 40 -33.25 -23.10 19.54
N ARG A 41 -33.96 -22.03 19.87
CA ARG A 41 -33.69 -20.68 19.34
C ARG A 41 -32.36 -20.12 19.81
N VAL A 42 -32.03 -20.29 21.09
CA VAL A 42 -30.76 -19.79 21.67
C VAL A 42 -29.58 -20.48 21.03
N ASP A 43 -29.63 -21.80 20.87
CA ASP A 43 -28.56 -22.56 20.22
C ASP A 43 -28.41 -22.17 18.75
N ALA A 44 -29.53 -21.89 18.08
CA ALA A 44 -29.49 -21.40 16.69
C ALA A 44 -28.76 -20.06 16.58
N MET A 45 -29.03 -19.12 17.49
CA MET A 45 -28.37 -17.81 17.50
C MET A 45 -26.88 -17.91 17.82
N LEU A 46 -26.53 -18.71 18.83
CA LEU A 46 -25.13 -18.92 19.24
C LEU A 46 -24.32 -19.57 18.11
N LEU A 47 -24.86 -20.64 17.51
CA LEU A 47 -24.18 -21.35 16.43
C LEU A 47 -24.03 -20.45 15.19
N ALA A 48 -25.07 -19.69 14.84
CA ALA A 48 -25.00 -18.75 13.74
C ALA A 48 -23.93 -17.68 13.99
N ALA A 49 -23.88 -17.12 15.19
CA ALA A 49 -22.88 -16.13 15.56
C ALA A 49 -21.45 -16.68 15.46
N VAL A 50 -21.20 -17.86 16.00
CA VAL A 50 -19.87 -18.51 15.95
C VAL A 50 -19.45 -18.78 14.50
N LEU A 51 -20.32 -19.40 13.69
CA LEU A 51 -19.98 -19.72 12.30
C LEU A 51 -19.80 -18.48 11.44
N ALA A 52 -20.63 -17.43 11.64
CA ALA A 52 -20.50 -16.16 10.94
C ALA A 52 -19.18 -15.46 11.33
N THR A 53 -18.80 -15.46 12.61
CA THR A 53 -17.52 -14.88 13.06
C THR A 53 -16.33 -15.64 12.46
N VAL A 54 -16.35 -16.97 12.48
CA VAL A 54 -15.29 -17.78 11.86
C VAL A 54 -15.22 -17.53 10.37
N GLY A 55 -16.36 -17.55 9.66
CA GLY A 55 -16.40 -17.28 8.23
C GLY A 55 -15.90 -15.88 7.86
N GLY A 56 -16.31 -14.86 8.62
CA GLY A 56 -15.84 -13.49 8.47
C GLY A 56 -14.33 -13.35 8.71
N SER A 57 -13.82 -14.02 9.74
CA SER A 57 -12.38 -14.02 10.04
C SER A 57 -11.56 -14.68 8.94
N VAL A 58 -12.05 -15.81 8.40
CA VAL A 58 -11.40 -16.49 7.27
C VAL A 58 -11.38 -15.57 6.04
N ALA A 59 -12.52 -14.98 5.67
CA ALA A 59 -12.59 -14.05 4.55
C ALA A 59 -11.65 -12.85 4.73
N ALA A 60 -11.63 -12.27 5.93
CA ALA A 60 -10.74 -11.15 6.26
C ALA A 60 -9.25 -11.53 6.18
N SER A 61 -8.87 -12.75 6.58
CA SER A 61 -7.49 -13.22 6.45
C SER A 61 -7.01 -13.26 5.00
N GLY A 62 -7.91 -13.36 4.04
CA GLY A 62 -7.59 -13.29 2.62
C GLY A 62 -6.97 -11.97 2.18
N TYR A 63 -7.21 -10.85 2.90
CA TYR A 63 -6.59 -9.57 2.59
C TYR A 63 -5.06 -9.58 2.66
N GLU A 64 -4.46 -10.51 3.43
CA GLU A 64 -3.00 -10.66 3.47
C GLU A 64 -2.42 -11.02 2.10
N VAL A 65 -3.17 -11.74 1.28
CA VAL A 65 -2.77 -12.08 -0.11
C VAL A 65 -2.62 -10.82 -0.98
N LEU A 66 -3.38 -9.77 -0.68
CA LEU A 66 -3.35 -8.50 -1.40
C LEU A 66 -2.32 -7.50 -0.82
N SER A 67 -1.70 -7.85 0.31
CA SER A 67 -0.76 -6.99 1.04
C SER A 67 0.38 -6.44 0.17
N PRO A 68 1.00 -7.21 -0.76
CA PRO A 68 2.07 -6.68 -1.61
C PRO A 68 1.63 -5.49 -2.49
N SER A 69 0.34 -5.42 -2.86
CA SER A 69 -0.19 -4.32 -3.67
C SER A 69 -0.75 -3.17 -2.85
N THR A 70 -1.21 -3.43 -1.61
CA THR A 70 -1.93 -2.46 -0.78
C THR A 70 -1.07 -1.85 0.31
N SER A 71 0.00 -2.53 0.73
CA SER A 71 0.91 -2.09 1.80
C SER A 71 2.31 -1.80 1.26
N SER A 72 2.93 -0.74 1.73
CA SER A 72 4.34 -0.44 1.44
C SER A 72 5.33 -1.23 2.30
N LYS A 73 4.86 -2.15 3.15
CA LYS A 73 5.72 -2.88 4.10
C LYS A 73 6.87 -3.59 3.41
N GLN A 74 6.54 -4.44 2.43
CA GLN A 74 7.56 -5.22 1.71
C GLN A 74 8.49 -4.30 0.93
N LEU A 75 7.94 -3.32 0.22
CA LEU A 75 8.72 -2.34 -0.55
C LEU A 75 9.73 -1.59 0.32
N VAL A 76 9.33 -1.17 1.54
CA VAL A 76 10.25 -0.50 2.49
C VAL A 76 11.29 -1.47 3.02
N GLN A 77 10.92 -2.73 3.30
CA GLN A 77 11.89 -3.74 3.74
C GLN A 77 12.94 -4.01 2.66
N ASP A 78 12.52 -4.17 1.41
CA ASP A 78 13.41 -4.36 0.27
C ASP A 78 14.31 -3.15 0.05
N PHE A 79 13.76 -1.94 0.18
CA PHE A 79 14.52 -0.69 0.13
C PHE A 79 15.60 -0.63 1.21
N LEU A 80 15.25 -0.86 2.48
CA LEU A 80 16.21 -0.81 3.59
C LEU A 80 17.26 -1.92 3.53
N ALA A 81 16.91 -3.09 2.97
CA ALA A 81 17.85 -4.17 2.72
C ALA A 81 18.81 -3.84 1.57
N ALA A 82 18.31 -3.12 0.56
CA ALA A 82 19.08 -2.75 -0.62
C ALA A 82 19.99 -1.55 -0.38
N ASP A 83 19.65 -0.65 0.54
CA ASP A 83 20.45 0.53 0.90
C ASP A 83 20.58 0.66 2.42
N PRO A 84 21.52 -0.09 3.05
CA PRO A 84 21.76 -0.05 4.48
C PRO A 84 22.32 1.30 4.99
N GLU A 85 22.83 2.13 4.08
CA GLU A 85 23.36 3.45 4.41
C GLU A 85 22.29 4.53 4.48
N TYR A 86 21.03 4.22 4.12
CA TYR A 86 19.92 5.14 4.24
C TYR A 86 19.80 5.69 5.67
N THR A 87 19.67 6.99 5.79
CA THR A 87 19.40 7.66 7.06
C THR A 87 18.12 8.49 6.99
N LYS A 88 17.47 8.70 8.15
CA LYS A 88 16.29 9.57 8.21
C LYS A 88 16.61 11.05 7.97
N ALA A 89 17.87 11.43 7.90
CA ALA A 89 18.30 12.78 7.56
C ALA A 89 18.26 13.03 6.03
N ASP A 90 18.40 11.97 5.22
CA ASP A 90 18.36 12.08 3.76
C ASP A 90 16.97 12.50 3.30
N PRO A 91 16.81 13.46 2.38
CA PRO A 91 15.50 13.86 1.88
C PRO A 91 14.79 12.70 1.18
N PHE A 92 13.49 12.56 1.44
CA PHE A 92 12.64 11.52 0.84
C PHE A 92 11.37 12.16 0.26
N TYR A 93 11.17 12.02 -1.02
CA TYR A 93 10.08 12.63 -1.77
C TYR A 93 9.00 11.61 -2.13
N SER A 94 7.76 12.08 -2.27
CA SER A 94 6.65 11.36 -2.90
C SER A 94 6.26 12.13 -4.16
N VAL A 95 6.59 11.60 -5.34
CA VAL A 95 6.45 12.30 -6.62
C VAL A 95 5.20 11.82 -7.34
N GLY A 96 4.21 12.73 -7.47
CA GLY A 96 2.94 12.47 -8.14
C GLY A 96 2.01 11.49 -7.43
N ILE A 97 2.46 10.88 -6.35
CA ILE A 97 1.69 9.91 -5.56
C ILE A 97 1.80 10.20 -4.06
N PHE A 98 0.83 9.73 -3.28
CA PHE A 98 0.91 9.72 -1.82
C PHE A 98 0.57 8.34 -1.27
N GLU A 99 1.56 7.67 -0.72
CA GLU A 99 1.39 6.34 -0.13
C GLU A 99 1.28 6.43 1.38
N GLN A 100 0.06 6.35 1.89
CA GLN A 100 -0.25 6.45 3.32
C GLN A 100 0.48 5.38 4.15
N THR A 101 0.65 4.17 3.59
CA THR A 101 1.30 3.06 4.27
C THR A 101 2.83 3.13 4.26
N LEU A 102 3.43 4.01 3.45
CA LEU A 102 4.88 4.18 3.38
C LEU A 102 5.44 4.77 4.68
N GLN A 103 4.83 5.86 5.14
CA GLN A 103 5.35 6.67 6.24
C GLN A 103 5.52 5.91 7.56
N PRO A 104 4.55 5.07 8.01
CA PRO A 104 4.72 4.27 9.22
C PRO A 104 5.92 3.31 9.15
N TYR A 105 6.13 2.66 8.01
CA TYR A 105 7.24 1.71 7.85
C TYR A 105 8.59 2.39 7.66
N LEU A 106 8.61 3.54 6.99
CA LEU A 106 9.80 4.37 6.84
C LEU A 106 10.16 5.12 8.14
N GLY A 107 9.18 5.30 9.02
CA GLY A 107 9.32 6.01 10.29
C GLY A 107 9.56 7.52 10.15
N ARG A 108 9.07 8.11 9.04
CA ARG A 108 9.14 9.56 8.74
C ARG A 108 8.08 9.98 7.74
N THR A 109 7.85 11.29 7.63
CA THR A 109 7.05 11.89 6.56
C THR A 109 7.89 12.13 5.31
N THR A 110 7.25 12.15 4.15
CA THR A 110 7.86 12.46 2.85
C THR A 110 7.56 13.90 2.43
N ILE A 111 8.40 14.45 1.54
CA ILE A 111 8.15 15.72 0.86
C ILE A 111 7.28 15.44 -0.35
N LEU A 112 6.13 16.07 -0.44
CA LEU A 112 5.18 15.87 -1.54
C LEU A 112 5.60 16.70 -2.76
N VAL A 113 5.52 16.08 -3.94
CA VAL A 113 5.78 16.74 -5.22
C VAL A 113 4.56 16.59 -6.13
N GLU A 114 3.98 17.70 -6.52
CA GLU A 114 2.77 17.79 -7.38
C GLU A 114 1.59 16.92 -6.87
N TYR A 115 1.50 16.69 -5.58
CA TYR A 115 0.38 15.99 -4.98
C TYR A 115 -0.21 16.84 -3.85
N LEU A 116 -1.42 17.34 -4.04
CA LEU A 116 -2.11 18.18 -3.04
C LEU A 116 -3.41 17.56 -2.57
N ASP A 117 -4.18 16.98 -3.46
CA ASP A 117 -5.46 16.33 -3.27
C ASP A 117 -6.07 16.59 -1.87
N GLU A 118 -6.31 15.54 -1.10
CA GLU A 118 -6.83 15.61 0.28
C GLU A 118 -5.86 16.28 1.28
N LEU A 119 -4.58 16.45 0.95
CA LEU A 119 -3.54 17.02 1.81
C LEU A 119 -3.39 18.54 1.71
N GLY A 120 -4.23 19.24 0.92
CA GLY A 120 -4.09 20.66 0.67
C GLY A 120 -4.05 21.53 1.93
N LEU A 121 -4.82 21.21 2.97
CA LEU A 121 -4.79 21.94 4.26
C LEU A 121 -3.46 21.72 4.99
N GLY A 122 -2.94 20.49 5.01
CA GLY A 122 -1.64 20.15 5.61
C GLY A 122 -0.48 20.81 4.86
N ALA A 123 -0.54 20.85 3.54
CA ALA A 123 0.44 21.50 2.68
C ALA A 123 0.54 23.01 2.97
N ALA A 124 -0.58 23.68 3.22
CA ALA A 124 -0.60 25.09 3.58
C ALA A 124 0.01 25.35 4.97
N ALA A 125 -0.14 24.41 5.90
CA ALA A 125 0.43 24.53 7.23
C ALA A 125 1.93 24.23 7.29
N GLU A 126 2.44 23.35 6.40
CA GLU A 126 3.84 22.94 6.33
C GLU A 126 4.43 23.09 4.91
N PRO A 127 4.57 24.33 4.39
CA PRO A 127 5.01 24.57 3.01
C PRO A 127 6.40 24.03 2.69
N GLY A 128 7.25 23.82 3.69
CA GLY A 128 8.55 23.18 3.51
C GLY A 128 8.49 21.69 3.13
N LYS A 129 7.34 21.05 3.29
CA LYS A 129 7.11 19.63 2.94
C LYS A 129 6.40 19.42 1.61
N VAL A 130 6.25 20.47 0.82
CA VAL A 130 5.56 20.41 -0.47
C VAL A 130 6.36 21.13 -1.55
N ARG A 131 6.40 20.53 -2.74
CA ARG A 131 6.86 21.14 -3.99
C ARG A 131 5.66 21.18 -4.93
N PHE A 132 5.18 22.40 -5.20
CA PHE A 132 3.94 22.60 -5.96
C PHE A 132 4.09 22.30 -7.43
N ASN A 133 5.30 22.36 -7.96
CA ASN A 133 5.59 22.05 -9.34
C ASN A 133 6.81 21.14 -9.47
N TYR A 134 6.86 20.46 -10.58
CA TYR A 134 7.91 19.51 -10.89
C TYR A 134 9.28 20.17 -11.11
N ALA A 135 9.31 21.42 -11.59
CA ALA A 135 10.55 22.11 -11.88
C ALA A 135 11.35 22.39 -10.60
N ASP A 136 10.66 22.85 -9.53
CA ASP A 136 11.30 23.07 -8.22
C ASP A 136 11.89 21.78 -7.67
N PHE A 137 11.16 20.66 -7.80
CA PHE A 137 11.66 19.35 -7.41
C PHE A 137 12.88 18.94 -8.24
N ALA A 138 12.84 19.13 -9.55
CA ALA A 138 13.91 18.75 -10.46
C ALA A 138 15.22 19.50 -10.15
N GLU A 139 15.13 20.81 -9.89
CA GLU A 139 16.28 21.62 -9.50
C GLU A 139 16.84 21.16 -8.16
N GLU A 140 15.96 20.95 -7.16
CA GLU A 140 16.36 20.44 -5.84
C GLU A 140 16.99 19.06 -5.95
N TRP A 141 16.37 18.13 -6.68
CA TRP A 141 16.87 16.77 -6.88
C TRP A 141 18.29 16.75 -7.49
N GLN A 142 18.53 17.58 -8.51
CA GLN A 142 19.84 17.67 -9.16
C GLN A 142 20.93 18.20 -8.22
N SER A 143 20.56 19.05 -7.24
CA SER A 143 21.50 19.61 -6.27
C SER A 143 21.87 18.66 -5.14
N LEU A 144 21.12 17.54 -4.96
CA LEU A 144 21.35 16.60 -3.87
C LEU A 144 22.55 15.70 -4.15
N GLU A 145 23.37 15.47 -3.14
CA GLU A 145 24.34 14.37 -3.12
C GLU A 145 23.64 13.03 -2.85
N ARG A 146 22.71 13.03 -1.90
CA ARG A 146 21.88 11.88 -1.52
C ARG A 146 20.42 12.30 -1.40
N GLY A 147 19.54 11.46 -1.88
CA GLY A 147 18.12 11.66 -1.79
C GLY A 147 17.34 10.48 -2.36
N TYR A 148 16.12 10.34 -1.93
CA TYR A 148 15.24 9.23 -2.34
C TYR A 148 13.88 9.76 -2.75
N ALA A 149 13.22 9.03 -3.63
CA ALA A 149 11.84 9.33 -3.98
C ALA A 149 11.05 8.03 -4.19
N ILE A 150 9.78 8.05 -3.79
CA ILE A 150 8.81 7.06 -4.22
C ILE A 150 7.94 7.65 -5.32
N THR A 151 7.67 6.85 -6.33
CA THR A 151 6.85 7.23 -7.48
C THR A 151 6.17 5.99 -8.08
N ASP A 152 5.28 6.15 -9.03
CA ASP A 152 4.77 5.09 -9.89
C ASP A 152 5.56 4.99 -11.21
N PHE A 153 5.26 3.96 -12.00
CA PHE A 153 5.95 3.73 -13.27
C PHE A 153 5.65 4.81 -14.32
N ASP A 154 4.47 5.43 -14.28
CA ASP A 154 4.10 6.50 -15.22
C ASP A 154 4.92 7.77 -14.92
N GLN A 155 5.08 8.10 -13.66
CA GLN A 155 5.92 9.24 -13.25
C GLN A 155 7.41 8.97 -13.50
N LEU A 156 7.85 7.70 -13.46
CA LEU A 156 9.23 7.36 -13.79
C LEU A 156 9.61 7.78 -15.20
N ALA A 157 8.73 7.53 -16.17
CA ALA A 157 8.91 8.00 -17.55
C ALA A 157 9.00 9.54 -17.64
N ARG A 158 8.29 10.25 -16.78
CA ARG A 158 8.35 11.70 -16.69
C ARG A 158 9.70 12.20 -16.13
N LEU A 159 10.26 11.50 -15.14
CA LEU A 159 11.62 11.78 -14.62
C LEU A 159 12.66 11.70 -15.75
N GLU A 160 12.59 10.65 -16.57
CA GLU A 160 13.47 10.48 -17.72
C GLU A 160 13.32 11.59 -18.75
N LEU A 161 12.10 12.00 -19.06
CA LEU A 161 11.83 13.12 -20.00
C LEU A 161 12.42 14.44 -19.53
N HIS A 162 12.53 14.65 -18.22
CA HIS A 162 13.15 15.82 -17.62
C HIS A 162 14.68 15.68 -17.40
N GLY A 163 15.26 14.55 -17.84
CA GLY A 163 16.70 14.31 -17.75
C GLY A 163 17.22 14.19 -16.30
N LEU A 164 16.38 13.71 -15.39
CA LEU A 164 16.78 13.50 -14.01
C LEU A 164 17.51 12.16 -13.87
N ASP A 165 18.73 12.20 -13.36
CA ASP A 165 19.48 11.00 -13.01
C ASP A 165 18.90 10.34 -11.78
N TYR A 166 18.66 9.05 -11.86
CA TYR A 166 18.21 8.25 -10.72
C TYR A 166 18.64 6.78 -10.86
N HIS A 167 18.61 6.06 -9.74
CA HIS A 167 18.83 4.62 -9.67
C HIS A 167 17.65 3.97 -8.97
N VAL A 168 17.10 2.89 -9.53
CA VAL A 168 16.03 2.11 -8.89
C VAL A 168 16.64 1.33 -7.74
N VAL A 169 16.10 1.53 -6.53
CA VAL A 169 16.53 0.86 -5.30
C VAL A 169 15.63 -0.30 -4.94
N ALA A 170 14.32 -0.10 -5.00
CA ALA A 170 13.32 -1.13 -4.78
C ALA A 170 12.08 -0.84 -5.64
N ALA A 171 11.35 -1.88 -6.01
CA ALA A 171 10.11 -1.74 -6.75
C ALA A 171 9.12 -2.85 -6.35
N ASP A 172 7.84 -2.54 -6.43
CA ASP A 172 6.76 -3.51 -6.35
C ASP A 172 5.89 -3.46 -7.64
N LEU A 173 4.68 -4.00 -7.59
CA LEU A 173 3.78 -4.06 -8.76
C LEU A 173 3.31 -2.68 -9.26
N ARG A 174 3.36 -1.65 -8.40
CA ARG A 174 2.80 -0.31 -8.71
C ARG A 174 3.79 0.81 -8.47
N ARG A 175 4.78 0.61 -7.58
CA ARG A 175 5.59 1.68 -7.03
C ARG A 175 7.06 1.37 -7.17
N VAL A 176 7.84 2.43 -7.28
CA VAL A 176 9.30 2.36 -7.37
C VAL A 176 9.90 3.33 -6.36
N ILE A 177 10.89 2.88 -5.61
CA ILE A 177 11.77 3.76 -4.82
C ILE A 177 13.06 3.94 -5.60
N ILE A 178 13.40 5.20 -5.83
CA ILE A 178 14.60 5.61 -6.54
C ILE A 178 15.54 6.37 -5.62
N SER A 179 16.83 6.34 -5.92
CA SER A 179 17.87 7.16 -5.28
C SER A 179 18.53 8.10 -6.29
N ARG A 180 19.00 9.24 -5.81
CA ARG A 180 19.81 10.20 -6.60
C ARG A 180 21.23 9.72 -6.85
N HIS A 181 21.80 8.99 -5.91
CA HIS A 181 23.18 8.50 -5.96
C HIS A 181 23.23 7.06 -6.46
N ALA A 182 24.29 6.73 -7.20
CA ALA A 182 24.59 5.35 -7.55
C ALA A 182 24.99 4.57 -6.28
N ARG A 183 24.64 3.28 -6.25
CA ARG A 183 25.16 2.38 -5.21
C ARG A 183 26.66 2.18 -5.39
N PRO A 184 27.43 2.09 -4.30
CA PRO A 184 28.79 1.66 -4.36
C PRO A 184 28.97 0.23 -4.90
#